data_ef1851d8dbb25ac60e010fb889b9f546
#
_entry.id   ef1851d8dbb25ac60e010fb889b9f546
#
_cell.length_a   1.000
_cell.length_b   1.000
_cell.length_c   1.000
_cell.angle_alpha   90.00
_cell.angle_beta   90.00
_cell.angle_gamma   90.00
#
_symmetry.space_group_name_H-M   'P 1'
#
loop_
_entity.id
_entity.type
_entity.pdbx_description
1 polymer ?
#
loop_
_entity_poly.entity_id
_entity_poly.type
_entity_poly.pdbx_seq_one_letter_code
_entity_poly.pdbx_strand_id
1 'polypeptide(L)'
;MTSTFQKHQRRRGKATSVRNKARQVGGRPRLSVFRSLGNISAQVIDDLRGHTVAAASSLEKDLRSTTKGMRKTDVAKKVGALVAERAKRAGVAKVAFDRGAYKFHGRVKALADAAREAGLEF
;
A
#
# COMPACT_ATOMS: atom_id res chain seq x y z
N MET A 1 11.88 -16.03 -2.93
CA MET A 1 10.92 -15.02 -2.47
C MET A 1 11.49 -14.13 -1.39
N THR A 2 11.92 -14.72 -0.30
CA THR A 2 12.46 -13.94 0.83
C THR A 2 13.66 -13.09 0.44
N SER A 3 14.58 -13.61 -0.39
CA SER A 3 15.76 -12.83 -0.80
C SER A 3 15.40 -11.58 -1.59
N THR A 4 14.41 -11.67 -2.48
CA THR A 4 13.94 -10.51 -3.25
C THR A 4 13.30 -9.47 -2.34
N PHE A 5 12.47 -9.91 -1.40
CA PHE A 5 11.83 -9.05 -0.42
C PHE A 5 12.88 -8.36 0.46
N GLN A 6 13.90 -9.09 0.92
CA GLN A 6 14.99 -8.55 1.73
C GLN A 6 15.79 -7.51 0.97
N LYS A 7 16.10 -7.76 -0.30
CA LYS A 7 16.78 -6.78 -1.15
C LYS A 7 15.99 -5.50 -1.25
N HIS A 8 14.67 -5.61 -1.46
CA HIS A 8 13.81 -4.45 -1.56
C HIS A 8 13.83 -3.64 -0.27
N GLN A 9 13.74 -4.30 0.88
CA GLN A 9 13.79 -3.63 2.18
C GLN A 9 15.13 -2.94 2.41
N ARG A 10 16.23 -3.55 2.04
CA ARG A 10 17.56 -2.93 2.15
C ARG A 10 17.63 -1.64 1.33
N ARG A 11 17.13 -1.67 0.10
CA ARG A 11 17.10 -0.47 -0.75
C ARG A 11 16.30 0.65 -0.11
N ARG A 12 15.25 0.30 0.59
CA ARG A 12 14.39 1.26 1.28
C ARG A 12 14.94 1.71 2.62
N GLY A 13 16.07 1.17 3.04
CA GLY A 13 16.70 1.54 4.31
C GLY A 13 17.00 3.03 4.39
N LYS A 14 17.42 3.63 3.28
CA LYS A 14 17.71 5.07 3.24
C LYS A 14 16.47 5.93 3.47
N ALA A 15 15.28 5.40 3.24
CA ALA A 15 14.02 6.11 3.45
C ALA A 15 13.45 5.89 4.86
N THR A 16 14.17 5.19 5.73
CA THR A 16 13.68 4.82 7.06
C THR A 16 13.34 6.04 7.91
N SER A 17 14.16 7.11 7.83
CA SER A 17 13.90 8.31 8.61
C SER A 17 12.60 8.98 8.18
N VAL A 18 12.27 8.99 6.89
CA VAL A 18 11.01 9.53 6.38
C VAL A 18 9.84 8.70 6.91
N ARG A 19 9.95 7.38 6.85
CA ARG A 19 8.91 6.49 7.38
C ARG A 19 8.73 6.66 8.88
N ASN A 20 9.83 6.81 9.62
CA ASN A 20 9.77 7.03 11.06
C ASN A 20 9.05 8.34 11.37
N LYS A 21 9.29 9.39 10.60
CA LYS A 21 8.57 10.65 10.75
C LYS A 21 7.09 10.49 10.50
N ALA A 22 6.70 9.78 9.43
CA ALA A 22 5.30 9.51 9.13
C ALA A 22 4.64 8.73 10.26
N ARG A 23 5.33 7.72 10.80
CA ARG A 23 4.84 6.94 11.92
C ARG A 23 4.63 7.79 13.18
N GLN A 24 5.54 8.74 13.42
CA GLN A 24 5.48 9.61 14.60
C GLN A 24 4.35 10.64 14.50
N VAL A 25 3.94 10.98 13.28
CA VAL A 25 2.87 11.96 13.07
C VAL A 25 1.52 11.31 13.41
N GLY A 26 1.06 11.55 14.63
CA GLY A 26 -0.24 11.09 15.09
C GLY A 26 -0.36 9.60 15.40
N GLY A 27 0.74 8.85 15.35
CA GLY A 27 0.71 7.41 15.64
C GLY A 27 -0.11 6.59 14.65
N ARG A 28 -0.33 7.09 13.46
CA ARG A 28 -1.16 6.42 12.45
C ARG A 28 -0.42 5.22 11.84
N PRO A 29 -1.15 4.12 11.57
CA PRO A 29 -0.59 3.06 10.75
C PRO A 29 -0.17 3.59 9.38
N ARG A 30 0.78 2.93 8.78
CA ARG A 30 1.39 3.33 7.52
C ARG A 30 0.75 2.57 6.35
N LEU A 31 0.28 3.30 5.34
CA LEU A 31 -0.16 2.69 4.08
C LEU A 31 1.06 2.63 3.15
N SER A 32 1.65 1.45 3.03
CA SER A 32 2.85 1.23 2.24
C SER A 32 2.50 0.60 0.90
N VAL A 33 3.07 1.15 -0.18
CA VAL A 33 2.83 0.66 -1.54
C VAL A 33 4.09 0.04 -2.08
N PHE A 34 3.95 -1.11 -2.71
CA PHE A 34 5.00 -1.79 -3.43
C PHE A 34 4.52 -2.09 -4.84
N ARG A 35 5.34 -1.78 -5.83
CA ARG A 35 5.02 -2.09 -7.23
C ARG A 35 6.19 -2.74 -7.93
N SER A 36 5.87 -3.65 -8.87
CA SER A 36 6.80 -4.20 -9.83
C SER A 36 6.29 -3.91 -11.24
N LEU A 37 6.96 -4.44 -12.25
CA LEU A 37 6.54 -4.23 -13.64
C LEU A 37 5.11 -4.69 -13.89
N GLY A 38 4.75 -5.85 -13.37
CA GLY A 38 3.44 -6.45 -13.66
C GLY A 38 2.42 -6.35 -12.55
N ASN A 39 2.83 -5.98 -11.34
CA ASN A 39 1.94 -6.08 -10.18
C ASN A 39 2.09 -4.90 -9.23
N ILE A 40 1.06 -4.68 -8.43
CA ILE A 40 1.06 -3.66 -7.39
C ILE A 40 0.40 -4.24 -6.15
N SER A 41 0.91 -3.85 -4.98
CA SER A 41 0.35 -4.26 -3.70
C SER A 41 0.40 -3.11 -2.72
N ALA A 42 -0.42 -3.21 -1.67
CA ALA A 42 -0.44 -2.23 -0.60
C ALA A 42 -0.66 -2.94 0.73
N GLN A 43 -0.07 -2.37 1.78
CA GLN A 43 -0.19 -2.89 3.13
C GLN A 43 -0.44 -1.74 4.08
N VAL A 44 -1.34 -1.94 5.03
CA VAL A 44 -1.50 -1.04 6.17
C VAL A 44 -0.76 -1.67 7.34
N ILE A 45 0.31 -1.03 7.77
CA ILE A 45 1.24 -1.57 8.76
C ILE A 45 1.19 -0.74 10.03
N ASP A 46 0.96 -1.41 11.16
CA ASP A 46 1.05 -0.80 12.47
C ASP A 46 2.47 -1.00 12.99
N ASP A 47 3.31 0.03 12.85
CA ASP A 47 4.71 -0.04 13.26
C ASP A 47 4.88 -0.16 14.77
N LEU A 48 3.95 0.38 15.54
CA LEU A 48 4.00 0.30 17.00
C LEU A 48 3.81 -1.13 17.49
N ARG A 49 2.94 -1.89 16.83
CA ARG A 49 2.67 -3.29 17.17
C ARG A 49 3.47 -4.25 16.33
N GLY A 50 4.12 -3.75 15.28
CA GLY A 50 4.96 -4.57 14.42
C GLY A 50 4.20 -5.57 13.55
N HIS A 51 2.95 -5.27 13.17
CA HIS A 51 2.20 -6.19 12.32
C HIS A 51 1.42 -5.49 11.20
N THR A 52 1.08 -6.25 10.18
CA THR A 52 0.28 -5.77 9.06
C THR A 52 -1.20 -5.91 9.40
N VAL A 53 -1.90 -4.78 9.43
CA VAL A 53 -3.33 -4.72 9.75
C VAL A 53 -4.17 -5.21 8.57
N ALA A 54 -3.81 -4.79 7.37
CA ALA A 54 -4.54 -5.11 6.16
C ALA A 54 -3.58 -5.12 4.99
N ALA A 55 -3.88 -5.91 3.97
CA ALA A 55 -3.07 -5.99 2.76
C ALA A 55 -3.95 -6.30 1.56
N ALA A 56 -3.54 -5.87 0.38
CA ALA A 56 -4.17 -6.22 -0.88
C ALA A 56 -3.11 -6.24 -1.98
N SER A 57 -3.30 -7.11 -2.96
CA SER A 57 -2.35 -7.28 -4.05
C SER A 57 -3.07 -7.63 -5.33
N SER A 58 -2.54 -7.14 -6.45
CA SER A 58 -3.03 -7.55 -7.77
C SER A 58 -2.78 -9.03 -8.07
N LEU A 59 -1.93 -9.69 -7.27
CA LEU A 59 -1.66 -11.13 -7.39
C LEU A 59 -2.75 -11.99 -6.77
N GLU A 60 -3.67 -11.42 -6.00
CA GLU A 60 -4.75 -12.21 -5.39
C GLU A 60 -5.65 -12.82 -6.47
N LYS A 61 -6.06 -14.05 -6.23
CA LYS A 61 -6.82 -14.82 -7.21
C LYS A 61 -8.06 -14.08 -7.71
N ASP A 62 -8.82 -13.48 -6.81
CA ASP A 62 -10.04 -12.78 -7.17
C ASP A 62 -9.76 -11.54 -8.02
N LEU A 63 -8.71 -10.78 -7.67
CA LEU A 63 -8.33 -9.61 -8.44
C LEU A 63 -7.75 -10.00 -9.80
N ARG A 64 -6.96 -11.05 -9.87
CA ARG A 64 -6.38 -11.50 -11.14
C ARG A 64 -7.46 -11.86 -12.16
N SER A 65 -8.51 -12.51 -11.72
CA SER A 65 -9.60 -12.91 -12.63
C SER A 65 -10.42 -11.70 -13.11
N THR A 66 -10.63 -10.70 -12.25
CA THR A 66 -11.45 -9.54 -12.59
C THR A 66 -10.68 -8.43 -13.30
N THR A 67 -9.34 -8.43 -13.19
CA THR A 67 -8.51 -7.35 -13.76
C THR A 67 -7.81 -7.75 -15.05
N LYS A 68 -8.07 -8.94 -15.56
CA LYS A 68 -7.46 -9.42 -16.77
C LYS A 68 -7.77 -8.47 -17.94
N GLY A 69 -6.72 -7.99 -18.61
CA GLY A 69 -6.87 -7.05 -19.71
C GLY A 69 -7.05 -5.59 -19.31
N MET A 70 -7.10 -5.28 -18.03
CA MET A 70 -7.24 -3.92 -17.56
C MET A 70 -5.90 -3.17 -17.58
N ARG A 71 -5.98 -1.85 -17.70
CA ARG A 71 -4.79 -1.01 -17.59
C ARG A 71 -4.22 -1.09 -16.18
N LYS A 72 -2.90 -0.90 -16.07
CA LYS A 72 -2.21 -0.99 -14.79
C LYS A 72 -2.73 0.02 -13.76
N THR A 73 -3.11 1.22 -14.20
CA THR A 73 -3.69 2.24 -13.32
C THR A 73 -5.05 1.80 -12.78
N ASP A 74 -5.87 1.15 -13.60
CA ASP A 74 -7.17 0.66 -13.18
C ASP A 74 -7.04 -0.50 -12.19
N VAL A 75 -6.05 -1.37 -12.39
CA VAL A 75 -5.73 -2.43 -11.44
C VAL A 75 -5.31 -1.83 -10.10
N ALA A 76 -4.48 -0.78 -10.13
CA ALA A 76 -4.05 -0.09 -8.92
C ALA A 76 -5.23 0.50 -8.14
N LYS A 77 -6.22 1.05 -8.84
CA LYS A 77 -7.44 1.55 -8.21
C LYS A 77 -8.18 0.45 -7.47
N LYS A 78 -8.28 -0.73 -8.05
CA LYS A 78 -8.94 -1.86 -7.40
C LYS A 78 -8.19 -2.32 -6.16
N VAL A 79 -6.87 -2.36 -6.22
CA VAL A 79 -6.03 -2.69 -5.06
C VAL A 79 -6.21 -1.65 -3.96
N GLY A 80 -6.21 -0.37 -4.31
CA GLY A 80 -6.41 0.71 -3.34
C GLY A 80 -7.76 0.62 -2.63
N ALA A 81 -8.82 0.41 -3.39
CA ALA A 81 -10.16 0.26 -2.83
C ALA A 81 -10.24 -0.96 -1.90
N LEU A 82 -9.61 -2.06 -2.29
CA LEU A 82 -9.65 -3.30 -1.51
C LEU A 82 -8.87 -3.17 -0.21
N VAL A 83 -7.67 -2.58 -0.24
CA VAL A 83 -6.88 -2.41 1.00
C VAL A 83 -7.59 -1.45 1.95
N ALA A 84 -8.24 -0.42 1.42
CA ALA A 84 -9.00 0.52 2.24
C ALA A 84 -10.18 -0.17 2.92
N GLU A 85 -10.91 -0.98 2.19
CA GLU A 85 -12.03 -1.74 2.73
C GLU A 85 -11.57 -2.67 3.86
N ARG A 86 -10.48 -3.40 3.63
CA ARG A 86 -9.93 -4.33 4.61
C ARG A 86 -9.41 -3.60 5.84
N ALA A 87 -8.78 -2.44 5.68
CA ALA A 87 -8.31 -1.64 6.79
C ALA A 87 -9.47 -1.14 7.64
N LYS A 88 -10.53 -0.67 7.01
CA LYS A 88 -11.72 -0.19 7.72
C LYS A 88 -12.40 -1.32 8.50
N ARG A 89 -12.45 -2.51 7.93
CA ARG A 89 -12.97 -3.69 8.65
C ARG A 89 -12.14 -4.01 9.88
N ALA A 90 -10.84 -3.75 9.82
CA ALA A 90 -9.95 -3.96 10.95
C ALA A 90 -9.95 -2.79 11.95
N GLY A 91 -10.79 -1.78 11.72
CA GLY A 91 -10.92 -0.64 12.63
C GLY A 91 -9.97 0.51 12.34
N VAL A 92 -9.29 0.50 11.21
CA VAL A 92 -8.34 1.57 10.83
C VAL A 92 -8.96 2.44 9.74
N ALA A 93 -9.16 3.72 10.04
CA ALA A 93 -9.71 4.69 9.09
C ALA A 93 -8.69 5.76 8.70
N LYS A 94 -7.69 6.00 9.54
CA LYS A 94 -6.67 7.03 9.31
C LYS A 94 -5.31 6.37 9.15
N VAL A 95 -4.60 6.74 8.10
CA VAL A 95 -3.27 6.20 7.81
C VAL A 95 -2.32 7.32 7.40
N ALA A 96 -1.02 7.03 7.45
CA ALA A 96 0.01 7.88 6.87
C ALA A 96 0.48 7.22 5.58
N PHE A 97 0.43 7.94 4.46
CA PHE A 97 0.80 7.36 3.18
C PHE A 97 2.32 7.29 3.04
N ASP A 98 2.83 6.09 2.79
CA ASP A 98 4.25 5.84 2.56
C ASP A 98 4.45 5.27 1.16
N ARG A 99 4.82 6.11 0.22
CA ARG A 99 5.12 5.69 -1.14
C ARG A 99 6.54 5.13 -1.29
N GLY A 100 7.35 5.18 -0.24
CA GLY A 100 8.74 4.75 -0.30
C GLY A 100 9.54 5.54 -1.32
N ALA A 101 10.22 4.84 -2.21
CA ALA A 101 11.04 5.45 -3.25
C ALA A 101 10.24 5.78 -4.53
N TYR A 102 8.96 5.43 -4.59
CA TYR A 102 8.14 5.66 -5.78
C TYR A 102 7.64 7.10 -5.84
N LYS A 103 7.52 7.64 -7.06
CA LYS A 103 6.91 8.94 -7.26
C LYS A 103 5.40 8.83 -7.06
N PHE A 104 4.80 9.92 -6.56
CA PHE A 104 3.34 10.01 -6.45
C PHE A 104 2.75 10.31 -7.82
N HIS A 105 2.74 9.28 -8.67
CA HIS A 105 2.35 9.38 -10.07
C HIS A 105 1.87 8.02 -10.58
N GLY A 106 1.05 8.04 -11.61
CA GLY A 106 0.61 6.82 -12.28
C GLY A 106 -0.10 5.87 -11.33
N ARG A 107 0.40 4.63 -11.25
CA ARG A 107 -0.22 3.58 -10.44
C ARG A 107 -0.27 3.91 -8.95
N VAL A 108 0.78 4.53 -8.43
CA VAL A 108 0.85 4.87 -7.00
C VAL A 108 -0.22 5.91 -6.67
N LYS A 109 -0.35 6.94 -7.50
CA LYS A 109 -1.39 7.95 -7.32
C LYS A 109 -2.79 7.34 -7.46
N ALA A 110 -3.00 6.49 -8.45
CA ALA A 110 -4.29 5.85 -8.67
C ALA A 110 -4.71 5.00 -7.46
N LEU A 111 -3.77 4.26 -6.88
CA LEU A 111 -4.03 3.47 -5.68
C LEU A 111 -4.40 4.37 -4.49
N ALA A 112 -3.65 5.44 -4.28
CA ALA A 112 -3.89 6.37 -3.17
C ALA A 112 -5.25 7.05 -3.30
N ASP A 113 -5.58 7.53 -4.50
CA ASP A 113 -6.86 8.20 -4.76
C ASP A 113 -8.04 7.24 -4.52
N ALA A 114 -7.92 6.00 -4.99
CA ALA A 114 -8.95 5.00 -4.78
C ALA A 114 -9.13 4.65 -3.29
N ALA A 115 -8.04 4.57 -2.55
CA ALA A 115 -8.10 4.32 -1.11
C ALA A 115 -8.80 5.47 -0.37
N ARG A 116 -8.54 6.71 -0.77
CA ARG A 116 -9.24 7.87 -0.21
C ARG A 116 -10.72 7.85 -0.53
N GLU A 117 -11.09 7.52 -1.77
CA GLU A 117 -12.49 7.41 -2.19
C GLU A 117 -13.21 6.30 -1.41
N ALA A 118 -12.52 5.25 -1.06
CA ALA A 118 -13.09 4.15 -0.28
C ALA A 118 -13.19 4.46 1.21
N GLY A 119 -12.71 5.62 1.65
CA GLY A 119 -12.92 6.10 3.01
C GLY A 119 -11.69 6.17 3.89
N LEU A 120 -10.51 5.83 3.40
CA LEU A 120 -9.30 6.06 4.19
C LEU A 120 -8.94 7.54 4.21
N GLU A 121 -8.48 8.00 5.34
CA GLU A 121 -8.10 9.39 5.56
C GLU A 121 -6.59 9.50 5.63
N PHE A 122 -6.03 10.28 4.73
CA PHE A 122 -4.60 10.60 4.72
C PHE A 122 -4.29 11.73 3.77
#